data_bc639fc8ae3a8f8f9ed2b28c810bc587
#
_entry.id   bc639fc8ae3a8f8f9ed2b28c810bc587
#
_cell.length_a   1.000
_cell.length_b   1.000
_cell.length_c   1.000
_cell.angle_alpha   90.00
_cell.angle_beta   90.00
_cell.angle_gamma   90.00
#
_symmetry.space_group_name_H-M   'P 1'
#
loop_
_entity.id
_entity.type
_entity.pdbx_description
1 polymer ?
#
loop_
_entity_poly.entity_id
_entity_poly.type
_entity_poly.pdbx_seq_one_letter_code
_entity_poly.pdbx_strand_id
1 'polypeptide(L)'
;MAFDGITIANIAQELNQTIVGGKINKIAQPENDELMITIKNNRTVYRLLLSASASLPLIYLTDNNKPGPMTAPNFCMLLRKHIGSARILSVTQPGLERILIFELEHLNELGDICRKKLIVEIMGKHSNLIFCQEDNTILDSIKHISANMSSVREVLPGRTWFIPHTQDKKDPLTITEEEFFDFVCTKPMAAAKAIYTSLTGFSPLMAEEVCCRAGIDGGFAVNALKENVKLHLFRTFSYLIEDIKNGAFTPNIVYQGDEPKEFSALKLTQYQDLREETCDSISGVLETYYAMKNRITRIRQKSSDLRRVVNTALERNVKKYDLQQKQLKDTDKREKYRIYGELLNTYGYSCQPGDTSLNAVNYYNGEEITIPLDGTLSAGENAKKYFDRYGKLKRTREALEELLVETKEEIDHLESISTALDIALDEADLVQLKEELIEYGYIRRKGPTGKKQKITSHPFHYRSSEGFDIYVGKNNFQNEELSFKFAAGNDLWFHAKGQPGSHVIVKTNGKELPDSVYEEAAALAAYYSKGRQAPKVEIDYTLKKNLRKPNGSKPGFVVYYTNYSMMAEPNIRNLQEIQD
;
A
#
# COMPACT_ATOMS: atom_id res chain seq x y z
N MET A 1 3.62 9.92 13.65
CA MET A 1 2.24 10.27 13.27
C MET A 1 2.29 11.65 12.66
N ALA A 2 1.87 11.80 11.43
CA ALA A 2 1.84 13.09 10.74
C ALA A 2 0.77 14.07 11.33
N PHE A 3 -0.18 13.56 12.10
CA PHE A 3 -1.19 14.39 12.80
C PHE A 3 -0.59 14.93 14.11
N ASP A 4 0.15 16.00 14.00
CA ASP A 4 0.90 16.65 15.09
C ASP A 4 0.30 18.00 15.50
N GLY A 5 0.96 18.70 16.42
CA GLY A 5 0.50 20.00 16.91
C GLY A 5 0.50 21.08 15.84
N ILE A 6 1.39 20.99 14.85
CA ILE A 6 1.47 21.95 13.73
C ILE A 6 0.29 21.74 12.76
N THR A 7 -0.06 20.49 12.50
CA THR A 7 -1.29 20.17 11.75
C THR A 7 -2.53 20.69 12.46
N ILE A 8 -2.62 20.55 13.79
CA ILE A 8 -3.73 21.10 14.59
C ILE A 8 -3.75 22.63 14.52
N ALA A 9 -2.59 23.29 14.50
CA ALA A 9 -2.53 24.77 14.37
C ALA A 9 -3.12 25.23 13.02
N ASN A 10 -2.82 24.54 11.93
CA ASN A 10 -3.41 24.84 10.63
C ASN A 10 -4.92 24.57 10.60
N ILE A 11 -5.39 23.48 11.23
CA ILE A 11 -6.82 23.21 11.38
C ILE A 11 -7.50 24.32 12.20
N ALA A 12 -6.90 24.75 13.31
CA ALA A 12 -7.44 25.84 14.12
C ALA A 12 -7.60 27.12 13.30
N GLN A 13 -6.61 27.46 12.48
CA GLN A 13 -6.68 28.61 11.58
C GLN A 13 -7.81 28.45 10.55
N GLU A 14 -7.90 27.34 9.86
CA GLU A 14 -8.95 27.06 8.87
C GLU A 14 -10.35 27.15 9.51
N LEU A 15 -10.55 26.55 10.69
CA LEU A 15 -11.82 26.59 11.39
C LEU A 15 -12.19 28.02 11.86
N ASN A 16 -11.23 28.81 12.34
CA ASN A 16 -11.48 30.21 12.69
C ASN A 16 -11.88 31.05 11.47
N GLN A 17 -11.32 30.78 10.30
CA GLN A 17 -11.67 31.50 9.07
C GLN A 17 -13.02 31.05 8.47
N THR A 18 -13.46 29.83 8.74
CA THR A 18 -14.63 29.25 8.07
C THR A 18 -15.86 29.15 8.94
N ILE A 19 -15.75 28.61 10.16
CA ILE A 19 -16.94 28.28 10.98
C ILE A 19 -17.17 29.17 12.19
N VAL A 20 -16.20 30.00 12.62
CA VAL A 20 -16.39 30.93 13.72
C VAL A 20 -17.43 31.99 13.35
N GLY A 21 -18.32 32.31 14.29
CA GLY A 21 -19.52 33.15 14.08
C GLY A 21 -20.72 32.37 13.54
N GLY A 22 -20.51 31.16 13.05
CA GLY A 22 -21.57 30.28 12.54
C GLY A 22 -22.39 29.63 13.64
N LYS A 23 -23.58 29.15 13.26
CA LYS A 23 -24.52 28.44 14.16
C LYS A 23 -24.50 26.95 13.86
N ILE A 24 -24.48 26.13 14.92
CA ILE A 24 -24.67 24.69 14.85
C ILE A 24 -26.11 24.41 14.42
N ASN A 25 -26.31 23.71 13.32
CA ASN A 25 -27.61 23.39 12.75
C ASN A 25 -28.02 21.94 13.00
N LYS A 26 -27.05 21.00 12.97
CA LYS A 26 -27.31 19.57 13.17
C LYS A 26 -26.12 18.90 13.83
N ILE A 27 -26.39 17.97 14.76
CA ILE A 27 -25.38 17.12 15.37
C ILE A 27 -25.82 15.69 15.14
N ALA A 28 -24.89 14.87 14.60
CA ALA A 28 -25.07 13.44 14.42
C ALA A 28 -23.85 12.69 14.99
N GLN A 29 -24.06 11.48 15.45
CA GLN A 29 -23.01 10.57 15.90
C GLN A 29 -23.10 9.31 15.04
N PRO A 30 -22.42 9.27 13.86
CA PRO A 30 -22.48 8.14 12.93
C PRO A 30 -21.93 6.85 13.51
N GLU A 31 -20.84 6.95 14.28
CA GLU A 31 -20.16 5.84 14.95
C GLU A 31 -20.03 6.13 16.45
N ASN A 32 -19.68 5.11 17.23
CA ASN A 32 -19.57 5.23 18.69
C ASN A 32 -18.55 6.29 19.15
N ASP A 33 -17.53 6.56 18.34
CA ASP A 33 -16.43 7.47 18.65
C ASP A 33 -16.29 8.62 17.63
N GLU A 34 -17.35 8.91 16.86
CA GLU A 34 -17.34 9.92 15.80
C GLU A 34 -18.55 10.87 15.89
N LEU A 35 -18.32 12.17 15.76
CA LEU A 35 -19.35 13.18 15.62
C LEU A 35 -19.29 13.88 14.25
N MET A 36 -20.44 14.18 13.70
CA MET A 36 -20.63 15.05 12.53
C MET A 36 -21.46 16.25 12.93
N ILE A 37 -20.87 17.43 12.87
CA ILE A 37 -21.53 18.69 13.22
C ILE A 37 -21.74 19.50 11.94
N THR A 38 -23.00 19.81 11.63
CA THR A 38 -23.34 20.70 10.51
C THR A 38 -23.50 22.14 11.04
N ILE A 39 -22.74 23.05 10.47
CA ILE A 39 -22.63 24.45 10.90
C ILE A 39 -23.04 25.32 9.71
N LYS A 40 -23.90 26.28 9.98
CA LYS A 40 -24.29 27.32 9.00
C LYS A 40 -23.60 28.62 9.37
N ASN A 41 -22.71 29.09 8.50
CA ASN A 41 -22.07 30.39 8.63
C ASN A 41 -22.41 31.24 7.38
N ASN A 42 -23.10 32.34 7.60
CA ASN A 42 -23.67 33.18 6.54
C ASN A 42 -24.56 32.34 5.58
N ARG A 43 -24.16 32.21 4.30
CA ARG A 43 -24.88 31.43 3.28
C ARG A 43 -24.29 30.03 3.07
N THR A 44 -23.16 29.73 3.71
CA THR A 44 -22.42 28.47 3.51
C THR A 44 -22.75 27.47 4.62
N VAL A 45 -22.84 26.22 4.25
CA VAL A 45 -23.04 25.07 5.16
C VAL A 45 -21.77 24.27 5.21
N TYR A 46 -21.17 24.18 6.37
CA TYR A 46 -19.98 23.39 6.64
C TYR A 46 -20.34 22.12 7.41
N ARG A 47 -19.62 21.04 7.16
CA ARG A 47 -19.72 19.78 7.92
C ARG A 47 -18.38 19.50 8.57
N LEU A 48 -18.35 19.49 9.88
CA LEU A 48 -17.17 19.20 10.68
C LEU A 48 -17.24 17.76 11.17
N LEU A 49 -16.26 16.95 10.76
CA LEU A 49 -16.07 15.59 11.25
C LEU A 49 -15.09 15.60 12.42
N LEU A 50 -15.48 15.01 13.54
CA LEU A 50 -14.66 14.81 14.72
C LEU A 50 -14.62 13.31 15.03
N SER A 51 -13.45 12.70 15.02
CA SER A 51 -13.25 11.28 15.35
C SER A 51 -12.29 11.15 16.53
N ALA A 52 -12.76 10.50 17.58
CA ALA A 52 -11.95 10.08 18.72
C ALA A 52 -11.48 8.62 18.58
N SER A 53 -11.47 8.04 17.37
CA SER A 53 -11.02 6.68 17.13
C SER A 53 -9.61 6.44 17.65
N ALA A 54 -9.37 5.30 18.29
CA ALA A 54 -8.05 4.97 18.83
C ALA A 54 -6.99 4.77 17.74
N SER A 55 -7.41 4.28 16.57
CA SER A 55 -6.54 4.02 15.42
C SER A 55 -6.46 5.19 14.46
N LEU A 56 -7.53 5.98 14.35
CA LEU A 56 -7.68 7.02 13.35
C LEU A 56 -8.41 8.25 13.93
N PRO A 57 -7.80 8.97 14.89
CA PRO A 57 -8.37 10.20 15.40
C PRO A 57 -8.22 11.30 14.35
N LEU A 58 -9.32 12.01 14.06
CA LEU A 58 -9.40 12.98 12.97
C LEU A 58 -10.25 14.18 13.34
N ILE A 59 -9.91 15.31 12.75
CA ILE A 59 -10.74 16.51 12.72
C ILE A 59 -10.53 17.24 11.39
N TYR A 60 -11.59 17.44 10.61
CA TYR A 60 -11.55 18.19 9.35
C TYR A 60 -12.95 18.56 8.85
N LEU A 61 -13.01 19.54 7.97
CA LEU A 61 -14.21 19.89 7.21
C LEU A 61 -14.37 18.96 6.01
N THR A 62 -15.62 18.55 5.71
CA THR A 62 -15.91 17.63 4.60
C THR A 62 -17.24 17.98 3.93
N ASP A 63 -17.33 17.72 2.64
CA ASP A 63 -18.61 17.79 1.91
C ASP A 63 -19.41 16.49 2.03
N ASN A 64 -18.78 15.41 2.48
CA ASN A 64 -19.42 14.12 2.65
C ASN A 64 -20.36 14.14 3.87
N ASN A 65 -21.58 13.63 3.69
CA ASN A 65 -22.55 13.48 4.76
C ASN A 65 -22.58 12.02 5.24
N LYS A 66 -22.32 11.80 6.53
CA LYS A 66 -22.50 10.51 7.16
C LYS A 66 -23.82 10.49 7.93
N PRO A 67 -24.79 9.64 7.56
CA PRO A 67 -26.04 9.51 8.31
C PRO A 67 -25.76 8.91 9.69
N GLY A 68 -26.44 9.40 10.70
CA GLY A 68 -26.41 8.81 12.05
C GLY A 68 -27.33 7.60 12.14
N PRO A 69 -27.18 6.78 13.21
CA PRO A 69 -28.07 5.69 13.50
C PRO A 69 -29.50 6.17 13.75
N MET A 70 -30.49 5.26 13.63
CA MET A 70 -31.91 5.59 13.88
C MET A 70 -32.14 6.11 15.31
N THR A 71 -31.44 5.57 16.29
CA THR A 71 -31.45 6.04 17.69
C THR A 71 -30.12 6.71 17.99
N ALA A 72 -30.14 8.00 18.30
CA ALA A 72 -28.92 8.76 18.62
C ALA A 72 -28.35 8.33 19.99
N PRO A 73 -27.01 8.13 20.12
CA PRO A 73 -26.38 7.86 21.41
C PRO A 73 -26.56 9.01 22.43
N ASN A 74 -26.42 8.68 23.71
CA ASN A 74 -26.67 9.64 24.81
C ASN A 74 -25.82 10.91 24.70
N PHE A 75 -24.54 10.78 24.38
CA PHE A 75 -23.66 11.94 24.20
C PHE A 75 -24.15 12.87 23.10
N CYS A 76 -24.60 12.32 21.97
CA CYS A 76 -25.18 13.11 20.88
C CYS A 76 -26.48 13.83 21.32
N MET A 77 -27.34 13.14 22.10
CA MET A 77 -28.57 13.73 22.62
C MET A 77 -28.29 14.88 23.59
N LEU A 78 -27.28 14.71 24.46
CA LEU A 78 -26.84 15.76 25.37
C LEU A 78 -26.34 16.99 24.61
N LEU A 79 -25.50 16.78 23.60
CA LEU A 79 -25.01 17.89 22.75
C LEU A 79 -26.16 18.61 22.03
N ARG A 80 -27.12 17.86 21.47
CA ARG A 80 -28.31 18.46 20.81
C ARG A 80 -29.13 19.31 21.77
N LYS A 81 -29.30 18.83 23.01
CA LYS A 81 -30.04 19.57 24.04
C LYS A 81 -29.38 20.92 24.37
N HIS A 82 -28.06 20.92 24.53
CA HIS A 82 -27.36 22.13 25.03
C HIS A 82 -26.83 23.04 23.92
N ILE A 83 -26.34 22.47 22.80
CA ILE A 83 -25.66 23.25 21.76
C ILE A 83 -26.25 23.05 20.37
N GLY A 84 -27.47 22.53 20.25
CA GLY A 84 -28.12 22.27 18.96
C GLY A 84 -28.36 23.52 18.08
N SER A 85 -28.26 24.71 18.64
CA SER A 85 -28.35 26.00 17.93
C SER A 85 -27.31 27.03 18.40
N ALA A 86 -26.27 26.55 19.09
CA ALA A 86 -25.21 27.38 19.63
C ALA A 86 -24.40 28.07 18.52
N ARG A 87 -23.89 29.28 18.84
CA ARG A 87 -22.92 29.99 18.01
C ARG A 87 -21.50 29.60 18.42
N ILE A 88 -20.64 29.40 17.46
CA ILE A 88 -19.20 29.16 17.68
C ILE A 88 -18.53 30.51 17.86
N LEU A 89 -17.94 30.75 19.03
CA LEU A 89 -17.26 32.00 19.34
C LEU A 89 -15.81 32.00 18.92
N SER A 90 -15.12 30.90 19.21
CA SER A 90 -13.69 30.70 18.89
C SER A 90 -13.34 29.22 18.78
N VAL A 91 -12.24 28.95 18.09
CA VAL A 91 -11.56 27.65 18.07
C VAL A 91 -10.10 27.89 18.44
N THR A 92 -9.68 27.41 19.60
CA THR A 92 -8.34 27.68 20.13
C THR A 92 -7.55 26.40 20.35
N GLN A 93 -6.24 26.49 20.20
CA GLN A 93 -5.29 25.43 20.49
C GLN A 93 -4.36 25.89 21.62
N PRO A 94 -4.25 25.18 22.75
CA PRO A 94 -3.29 25.52 23.82
C PRO A 94 -1.86 25.23 23.38
N GLY A 95 -1.04 26.25 23.17
CA GLY A 95 0.30 26.10 22.62
C GLY A 95 0.29 25.33 21.29
N LEU A 96 1.13 24.30 21.16
CA LEU A 96 1.06 23.32 20.07
C LEU A 96 0.57 21.95 20.56
N GLU A 97 -0.31 21.90 21.56
CA GLU A 97 -0.94 20.66 21.99
C GLU A 97 -1.87 20.10 20.91
N ARG A 98 -2.07 18.78 20.91
CA ARG A 98 -3.02 18.13 19.99
C ARG A 98 -4.45 18.19 20.54
N ILE A 99 -4.87 19.41 20.89
CA ILE A 99 -6.15 19.73 21.51
C ILE A 99 -6.74 20.93 20.81
N LEU A 100 -8.04 20.88 20.49
CA LEU A 100 -8.82 22.02 20.07
C LEU A 100 -9.95 22.26 21.04
N ILE A 101 -10.15 23.53 21.41
CA ILE A 101 -11.21 23.98 22.30
C ILE A 101 -12.16 24.87 21.50
N PHE A 102 -13.40 24.42 21.34
CA PHE A 102 -14.48 25.20 20.74
C PHE A 102 -15.24 25.91 21.86
N GLU A 103 -15.26 27.22 21.86
CA GLU A 103 -16.11 28.01 22.72
C GLU A 103 -17.45 28.25 22.05
N LEU A 104 -18.52 27.91 22.75
CA LEU A 104 -19.89 27.85 22.23
C LEU A 104 -20.78 28.71 23.10
N GLU A 105 -21.56 29.57 22.46
CA GLU A 105 -22.57 30.40 23.10
C GLU A 105 -23.97 29.92 22.73
N HIS A 106 -24.81 29.74 23.73
CA HIS A 106 -26.19 29.31 23.53
C HIS A 106 -27.12 29.99 24.55
N LEU A 107 -28.41 30.00 24.27
CA LEU A 107 -29.42 30.40 25.25
C LEU A 107 -29.86 29.20 26.09
N ASN A 108 -29.94 29.37 27.40
CA ASN A 108 -30.53 28.37 28.29
C ASN A 108 -32.08 28.36 28.18
N GLU A 109 -32.73 27.50 28.94
CA GLU A 109 -34.20 27.37 28.95
C GLU A 109 -34.91 28.64 29.46
N LEU A 110 -34.22 29.53 30.17
CA LEU A 110 -34.73 30.83 30.67
C LEU A 110 -34.43 31.97 29.71
N GLY A 111 -33.67 31.72 28.64
CA GLY A 111 -33.29 32.73 27.66
C GLY A 111 -31.98 33.48 28.00
N ASP A 112 -31.26 33.09 29.05
CA ASP A 112 -29.98 33.68 29.40
C ASP A 112 -28.85 33.14 28.51
N ILE A 113 -27.88 34.00 28.23
CA ILE A 113 -26.68 33.63 27.48
C ILE A 113 -25.78 32.76 28.35
N CYS A 114 -25.50 31.56 27.89
CA CYS A 114 -24.59 30.61 28.54
C CYS A 114 -23.44 30.22 27.60
N ARG A 115 -22.28 29.96 28.18
CA ARG A 115 -21.12 29.48 27.45
C ARG A 115 -20.78 28.03 27.84
N LYS A 116 -20.32 27.27 26.85
CA LYS A 116 -19.90 25.89 26.98
C LYS A 116 -18.65 25.64 26.13
N LYS A 117 -17.94 24.60 26.44
CA LYS A 117 -16.75 24.17 25.66
C LYS A 117 -16.94 22.76 25.13
N LEU A 118 -16.64 22.58 23.84
CA LEU A 118 -16.42 21.26 23.25
C LEU A 118 -14.92 21.11 23.01
N ILE A 119 -14.32 20.15 23.68
CA ILE A 119 -12.87 19.90 23.66
C ILE A 119 -12.60 18.66 22.85
N VAL A 120 -11.70 18.77 21.88
CA VAL A 120 -11.30 17.68 20.98
C VAL A 120 -9.85 17.35 21.24
N GLU A 121 -9.57 16.16 21.74
CA GLU A 121 -8.24 15.66 22.02
C GLU A 121 -7.84 14.63 20.97
N ILE A 122 -6.73 14.85 20.26
CA ILE A 122 -6.21 13.99 19.19
C ILE A 122 -4.91 13.32 19.68
N MET A 123 -5.05 12.29 20.53
CA MET A 123 -3.94 11.64 21.23
C MET A 123 -3.88 10.12 20.99
N GLY A 124 -4.19 9.66 19.77
CA GLY A 124 -4.23 8.24 19.41
C GLY A 124 -5.24 7.47 20.28
N LYS A 125 -4.82 6.43 20.97
CA LYS A 125 -5.72 5.63 21.84
C LYS A 125 -6.38 6.44 22.97
N HIS A 126 -5.82 7.59 23.33
CA HIS A 126 -6.32 8.49 24.37
C HIS A 126 -7.16 9.65 23.79
N SER A 127 -7.47 9.63 22.50
CA SER A 127 -8.32 10.65 21.88
C SER A 127 -9.73 10.63 22.46
N ASN A 128 -10.30 11.82 22.67
CA ASN A 128 -11.62 11.99 23.26
C ASN A 128 -12.32 13.26 22.74
N LEU A 129 -13.64 13.28 22.86
CA LEU A 129 -14.47 14.47 22.67
C LEU A 129 -15.17 14.73 23.98
N ILE A 130 -14.88 15.90 24.60
CA ILE A 130 -15.30 16.21 25.96
C ILE A 130 -16.14 17.48 25.94
N PHE A 131 -17.30 17.41 26.55
CA PHE A 131 -18.21 18.54 26.65
C PHE A 131 -18.19 19.12 28.07
N CYS A 132 -17.84 20.39 28.20
CA CYS A 132 -17.62 21.05 29.48
C CYS A 132 -18.49 22.31 29.67
N GLN A 133 -18.67 22.69 30.93
CA GLN A 133 -19.08 24.04 31.35
C GLN A 133 -17.94 25.02 31.01
N GLU A 134 -18.22 26.31 31.19
CA GLU A 134 -17.25 27.39 31.02
C GLU A 134 -16.07 27.27 32.01
N ASP A 135 -16.32 26.78 33.22
CA ASP A 135 -15.34 26.54 34.29
C ASP A 135 -14.52 25.21 34.13
N ASN A 136 -14.65 24.56 32.98
CA ASN A 136 -14.05 23.27 32.67
C ASN A 136 -14.63 22.06 33.43
N THR A 137 -15.77 22.21 34.13
CA THR A 137 -16.47 21.06 34.68
C THR A 137 -17.04 20.18 33.55
N ILE A 138 -16.68 18.92 33.51
CA ILE A 138 -17.11 17.97 32.48
C ILE A 138 -18.61 17.70 32.65
N LEU A 139 -19.38 17.94 31.60
CA LEU A 139 -20.78 17.56 31.52
C LEU A 139 -20.95 16.13 31.03
N ASP A 140 -20.17 15.76 30.00
CA ASP A 140 -20.09 14.39 29.47
C ASP A 140 -18.92 14.28 28.47
N SER A 141 -18.63 13.07 28.02
CA SER A 141 -17.63 12.79 27.00
C SER A 141 -18.02 11.60 26.13
N ILE A 142 -17.48 11.54 24.91
CA ILE A 142 -17.76 10.41 24.01
C ILE A 142 -17.14 9.11 24.53
N LYS A 143 -16.04 9.21 25.31
CA LYS A 143 -15.39 8.10 26.00
C LYS A 143 -15.25 8.42 27.49
N HIS A 144 -15.88 7.64 28.35
CA HIS A 144 -15.70 7.73 29.79
C HIS A 144 -14.40 7.06 30.23
N ILE A 145 -13.56 7.77 30.96
CA ILE A 145 -12.27 7.30 31.48
C ILE A 145 -12.32 7.34 33.01
N SER A 146 -12.39 6.18 33.65
CA SER A 146 -12.37 6.06 35.10
C SER A 146 -10.94 5.97 35.65
N ALA A 147 -10.78 6.10 36.96
CA ALA A 147 -9.50 5.93 37.68
C ALA A 147 -8.84 4.57 37.41
N ASN A 148 -9.63 3.53 37.15
CA ASN A 148 -9.10 2.20 36.80
C ASN A 148 -8.50 2.13 35.39
N MET A 149 -8.89 3.05 34.49
CA MET A 149 -8.44 3.09 33.10
C MET A 149 -7.27 4.05 32.88
N SER A 150 -7.13 5.06 33.74
CA SER A 150 -6.05 6.06 33.65
C SER A 150 -5.62 6.52 35.04
N SER A 151 -4.32 6.46 35.29
CA SER A 151 -3.71 7.02 36.50
C SER A 151 -3.47 8.53 36.41
N VAL A 152 -3.64 9.13 35.24
CA VAL A 152 -3.31 10.55 35.01
C VAL A 152 -4.50 11.45 35.29
N ARG A 153 -5.67 11.12 34.75
CA ARG A 153 -6.93 11.84 35.02
C ARG A 153 -8.13 10.99 34.70
N GLU A 154 -9.23 11.32 35.39
CA GLU A 154 -10.56 10.80 35.05
C GLU A 154 -11.25 11.74 34.04
N VAL A 155 -12.02 11.16 33.11
CA VAL A 155 -12.89 11.92 32.21
C VAL A 155 -14.30 11.39 32.40
N LEU A 156 -14.98 11.95 33.41
CA LEU A 156 -16.32 11.57 33.84
C LEU A 156 -17.14 12.83 34.17
N PRO A 157 -18.47 12.81 34.07
CA PRO A 157 -19.33 13.91 34.47
C PRO A 157 -19.02 14.39 35.90
N GLY A 158 -18.99 15.70 36.09
CA GLY A 158 -18.67 16.37 37.36
C GLY A 158 -17.19 16.47 37.70
N ARG A 159 -16.29 15.89 36.91
CA ARG A 159 -14.83 16.08 37.06
C ARG A 159 -14.38 17.33 36.32
N THR A 160 -13.24 17.90 36.75
CA THR A 160 -12.64 19.07 36.07
C THR A 160 -11.72 18.61 34.96
N TRP A 161 -11.91 19.16 33.75
CA TRP A 161 -10.99 18.96 32.65
C TRP A 161 -9.73 19.81 32.80
N PHE A 162 -8.58 19.23 32.54
CA PHE A 162 -7.27 19.88 32.49
C PHE A 162 -6.35 19.19 31.47
N ILE A 163 -5.35 19.88 30.99
CA ILE A 163 -4.32 19.31 30.10
C ILE A 163 -3.35 18.47 30.94
N PRO A 164 -3.20 17.17 30.69
CA PRO A 164 -2.31 16.34 31.49
C PRO A 164 -0.84 16.61 31.12
N HIS A 165 -0.06 17.08 32.04
CA HIS A 165 1.39 17.24 31.90
C HIS A 165 2.08 15.90 32.23
N THR A 166 2.17 15.01 31.23
CA THR A 166 2.77 13.67 31.37
C THR A 166 4.22 13.61 30.94
N GLN A 167 4.72 14.65 30.27
CA GLN A 167 6.10 14.74 29.77
C GLN A 167 6.64 16.14 30.05
N ASP A 168 7.91 16.21 30.42
CA ASP A 168 8.63 17.47 30.58
C ASP A 168 9.04 18.01 29.21
N LYS A 169 8.09 18.62 28.50
CA LYS A 169 8.28 19.25 27.20
C LYS A 169 8.07 20.74 27.29
N LYS A 170 8.88 21.48 26.55
CA LYS A 170 8.76 22.93 26.43
C LYS A 170 7.78 23.30 25.32
N ASP A 171 7.12 24.44 25.50
CA ASP A 171 6.31 25.03 24.44
C ASP A 171 7.22 25.65 23.38
N PRO A 172 7.19 25.14 22.12
CA PRO A 172 8.04 25.65 21.06
C PRO A 172 7.71 27.10 20.64
N LEU A 173 6.49 27.58 20.94
CA LEU A 173 6.09 28.95 20.61
C LEU A 173 6.74 30.02 21.50
N THR A 174 7.20 29.64 22.69
CA THR A 174 7.75 30.57 23.70
C THR A 174 9.18 30.27 24.11
N ILE A 175 9.76 29.14 23.69
CA ILE A 175 11.09 28.71 24.06
C ILE A 175 12.16 29.73 23.63
N THR A 176 13.08 30.07 24.56
CA THR A 176 14.21 30.94 24.28
C THR A 176 15.40 30.15 23.71
N GLU A 177 16.40 30.84 23.17
CA GLU A 177 17.65 30.23 22.69
C GLU A 177 18.35 29.44 23.78
N GLU A 178 18.47 30.01 24.98
CA GLU A 178 19.11 29.37 26.15
C GLU A 178 18.37 28.07 26.52
N GLU A 179 17.05 28.15 26.63
CA GLU A 179 16.22 26.97 26.93
C GLU A 179 16.34 25.90 25.84
N PHE A 180 16.37 26.28 24.55
CA PHE A 180 16.55 25.33 23.46
C PHE A 180 17.90 24.61 23.55
N PHE A 181 18.97 25.35 23.86
CA PHE A 181 20.29 24.76 24.06
C PHE A 181 20.30 23.81 25.25
N ASP A 182 19.70 24.17 26.38
CA ASP A 182 19.67 23.34 27.59
C ASP A 182 18.80 22.11 27.46
N PHE A 183 17.61 22.25 26.86
CA PHE A 183 16.63 21.16 26.78
C PHE A 183 16.78 20.25 25.56
N VAL A 184 17.28 20.78 24.43
CA VAL A 184 17.42 20.03 23.17
C VAL A 184 18.88 19.66 22.94
N CYS A 185 19.81 20.64 22.96
CA CYS A 185 21.16 20.44 22.45
C CYS A 185 22.09 19.71 23.42
N THR A 186 21.74 19.55 24.71
CA THR A 186 22.51 18.78 25.68
C THR A 186 22.25 17.29 25.65
N LYS A 187 21.14 16.85 25.03
CA LYS A 187 20.73 15.45 25.06
C LYS A 187 21.65 14.53 24.24
N PRO A 188 22.14 13.40 24.81
CA PRO A 188 23.02 12.47 24.11
C PRO A 188 22.19 11.54 23.18
N MET A 189 21.54 12.14 22.18
CA MET A 189 20.70 11.42 21.22
C MET A 189 20.66 12.12 19.86
N ALA A 190 20.09 11.45 18.86
CA ALA A 190 19.89 11.98 17.52
C ALA A 190 19.17 13.33 17.53
N ALA A 191 19.58 14.28 16.70
CA ALA A 191 19.08 15.66 16.69
C ALA A 191 17.56 15.73 16.50
N ALA A 192 17.02 15.02 15.53
CA ALA A 192 15.57 14.96 15.32
C ALA A 192 14.85 14.38 16.55
N LYS A 193 15.42 13.33 17.17
CA LYS A 193 14.85 12.74 18.38
C LYS A 193 14.87 13.71 19.56
N ALA A 194 15.94 14.46 19.73
CA ALA A 194 16.05 15.49 20.77
C ALA A 194 14.95 16.55 20.61
N ILE A 195 14.70 17.01 19.38
CA ILE A 195 13.65 18.01 19.07
C ILE A 195 12.26 17.47 19.47
N TYR A 196 11.78 16.35 18.90
CA TYR A 196 10.41 15.92 19.15
C TYR A 196 10.16 15.36 20.56
N THR A 197 11.22 14.94 21.27
CA THR A 197 11.08 14.53 22.67
C THR A 197 11.11 15.69 23.67
N SER A 198 11.64 16.85 23.27
CA SER A 198 11.78 18.03 24.12
C SER A 198 10.69 19.07 23.90
N LEU A 199 10.10 19.10 22.71
CA LEU A 199 9.17 20.15 22.31
C LEU A 199 7.75 19.61 22.11
N THR A 200 6.76 20.32 22.64
CA THR A 200 5.35 19.97 22.49
C THR A 200 4.92 20.12 21.03
N GLY A 201 4.09 19.21 20.54
CA GLY A 201 3.46 19.30 19.22
C GLY A 201 4.36 18.93 18.04
N PHE A 202 5.64 18.67 18.24
CA PHE A 202 6.52 18.20 17.18
C PHE A 202 6.41 16.69 16.97
N SER A 203 6.23 16.27 15.72
CA SER A 203 6.33 14.88 15.27
C SER A 203 7.78 14.56 14.86
N PRO A 204 8.15 13.26 14.77
CA PRO A 204 9.42 12.87 14.16
C PRO A 204 9.59 13.44 12.74
N LEU A 205 8.51 13.47 11.94
CA LEU A 205 8.51 14.04 10.59
C LEU A 205 8.93 15.49 10.57
N MET A 206 8.34 16.33 11.45
CA MET A 206 8.66 17.76 11.52
C MET A 206 10.03 18.02 12.16
N ALA A 207 10.46 17.16 13.06
CA ALA A 207 11.82 17.27 13.62
C ALA A 207 12.90 16.94 12.56
N GLU A 208 12.69 15.93 11.73
CA GLU A 208 13.56 15.65 10.59
C GLU A 208 13.52 16.78 9.55
N GLU A 209 12.37 17.42 9.33
CA GLU A 209 12.26 18.58 8.44
C GLU A 209 13.09 19.77 8.95
N VAL A 210 13.07 20.04 10.27
CA VAL A 210 13.94 21.09 10.87
C VAL A 210 15.40 20.78 10.64
N CYS A 211 15.84 19.53 10.86
CA CYS A 211 17.21 19.09 10.62
C CYS A 211 17.58 19.21 9.14
N CYS A 212 16.70 18.78 8.24
CA CYS A 212 16.90 18.87 6.79
C CYS A 212 17.08 20.33 6.33
N ARG A 213 16.20 21.24 6.77
CA ARG A 213 16.30 22.67 6.47
C ARG A 213 17.58 23.30 7.01
N ALA A 214 18.08 22.80 8.17
CA ALA A 214 19.34 23.22 8.73
C ALA A 214 20.57 22.55 8.07
N GLY A 215 20.39 21.65 7.09
CA GLY A 215 21.47 20.90 6.47
C GLY A 215 22.19 19.94 7.42
N ILE A 216 21.49 19.43 8.43
CA ILE A 216 22.01 18.54 9.47
C ILE A 216 21.37 17.16 9.30
N ASP A 217 22.18 16.10 9.39
CA ASP A 217 21.67 14.74 9.51
C ASP A 217 20.91 14.59 10.85
N GLY A 218 19.58 14.38 10.77
CA GLY A 218 18.72 14.19 11.94
C GLY A 218 19.12 13.00 12.83
N GLY A 219 19.84 12.02 12.28
CA GLY A 219 20.41 10.88 13.01
C GLY A 219 21.67 11.20 13.81
N PHE A 220 22.33 12.34 13.56
CA PHE A 220 23.55 12.71 14.26
C PHE A 220 23.27 13.14 15.71
N ALA A 221 24.19 12.83 16.64
CA ALA A 221 24.04 13.17 18.05
C ALA A 221 24.09 14.68 18.28
N VAL A 222 22.99 15.28 18.77
CA VAL A 222 22.87 16.75 18.90
C VAL A 222 23.87 17.36 19.83
N ASN A 223 24.26 16.66 20.92
CA ASN A 223 25.27 17.14 21.87
C ASN A 223 26.70 17.20 21.28
N ALA A 224 26.95 16.43 20.21
CA ALA A 224 28.24 16.42 19.51
C ALA A 224 28.36 17.50 18.41
N LEU A 225 27.28 18.23 18.12
CA LEU A 225 27.31 19.35 17.19
C LEU A 225 28.15 20.51 17.73
N LYS A 226 28.87 21.19 16.83
CA LYS A 226 29.58 22.42 17.15
C LYS A 226 28.61 23.55 17.50
N GLU A 227 29.00 24.48 18.34
CA GLU A 227 28.15 25.59 18.82
C GLU A 227 27.52 26.42 17.66
N ASN A 228 28.30 26.70 16.63
CA ASN A 228 27.78 27.41 15.45
C ASN A 228 26.70 26.62 14.70
N VAL A 229 26.79 25.29 14.70
CA VAL A 229 25.79 24.41 14.07
C VAL A 229 24.54 24.34 14.93
N LYS A 230 24.67 24.27 16.25
CA LYS A 230 23.53 24.34 17.18
C LYS A 230 22.77 25.66 17.05
N LEU A 231 23.53 26.79 16.96
CA LEU A 231 22.92 28.09 16.72
C LEU A 231 22.19 28.17 15.39
N HIS A 232 22.75 27.58 14.34
CA HIS A 232 22.08 27.50 13.03
C HIS A 232 20.81 26.65 13.10
N LEU A 233 20.85 25.53 13.81
CA LEU A 233 19.68 24.68 14.05
C LEU A 233 18.55 25.46 14.77
N PHE A 234 18.89 26.20 15.84
CA PHE A 234 17.93 27.03 16.55
C PHE A 234 17.34 28.13 15.68
N ARG A 235 18.14 28.82 14.88
CA ARG A 235 17.64 29.87 13.96
C ARG A 235 16.68 29.28 12.91
N THR A 236 17.04 28.13 12.33
CA THR A 236 16.17 27.43 11.37
C THR A 236 14.85 27.00 12.03
N PHE A 237 14.92 26.47 13.23
CA PHE A 237 13.73 26.16 14.04
C PHE A 237 12.90 27.41 14.32
N SER A 238 13.52 28.54 14.71
CA SER A 238 12.80 29.80 15.01
C SER A 238 12.08 30.34 13.78
N TYR A 239 12.66 30.27 12.58
CA TYR A 239 11.97 30.66 11.34
C TYR A 239 10.71 29.82 11.10
N LEU A 240 10.80 28.51 11.31
CA LEU A 240 9.65 27.62 11.18
C LEU A 240 8.56 27.95 12.22
N ILE A 241 8.93 28.31 13.45
CA ILE A 241 7.99 28.75 14.48
C ILE A 241 7.33 30.09 14.11
N GLU A 242 8.07 31.01 13.50
CA GLU A 242 7.50 32.28 12.98
C GLU A 242 6.48 32.03 11.87
N ASP A 243 6.77 31.11 10.93
CA ASP A 243 5.79 30.71 9.90
C ASP A 243 4.50 30.19 10.54
N ILE A 244 4.60 29.34 11.56
CA ILE A 244 3.44 28.81 12.29
C ILE A 244 2.67 29.92 12.99
N LYS A 245 3.34 30.84 13.70
CA LYS A 245 2.71 31.98 14.38
C LYS A 245 1.99 32.93 13.42
N ASN A 246 2.57 33.12 12.25
CA ASN A 246 2.01 33.98 11.20
C ASN A 246 0.92 33.26 10.36
N GLY A 247 0.69 31.96 10.62
CA GLY A 247 -0.28 31.17 9.86
C GLY A 247 0.13 30.93 8.40
N ALA A 248 1.44 30.95 8.13
CA ALA A 248 2.00 30.70 6.79
C ALA A 248 2.08 29.19 6.51
N PHE A 249 0.90 28.55 6.41
CA PHE A 249 0.79 27.14 6.12
C PHE A 249 0.75 26.84 4.62
N THR A 250 1.26 25.68 4.24
CA THR A 250 1.24 25.15 2.88
C THR A 250 0.84 23.67 2.95
N PRO A 251 -0.47 23.38 3.11
CA PRO A 251 -0.95 22.02 3.25
C PRO A 251 -0.60 21.18 2.03
N ASN A 252 0.01 20.01 2.23
CA ASN A 252 0.48 19.17 1.14
C ASN A 252 0.43 17.69 1.48
N ILE A 253 0.42 16.86 0.44
CA ILE A 253 0.57 15.40 0.51
C ILE A 253 1.79 15.02 -0.32
N VAL A 254 2.66 14.20 0.26
CA VAL A 254 3.79 13.59 -0.42
C VAL A 254 3.43 12.17 -0.81
N TYR A 255 3.67 11.80 -2.07
CA TYR A 255 3.36 10.49 -2.62
C TYR A 255 4.62 9.70 -2.94
N GLN A 256 4.57 8.40 -2.69
CA GLN A 256 5.53 7.45 -3.22
C GLN A 256 4.83 6.60 -4.30
N GLY A 257 5.09 6.93 -5.57
CA GLY A 257 4.20 6.50 -6.65
C GLY A 257 2.82 7.14 -6.48
N ASP A 258 1.76 6.33 -6.44
CA ASP A 258 0.38 6.80 -6.20
C ASP A 258 -0.07 6.62 -4.75
N GLU A 259 0.73 5.99 -3.92
CA GLU A 259 0.39 5.83 -2.51
C GLU A 259 0.76 7.09 -1.72
N PRO A 260 -0.16 7.68 -0.93
CA PRO A 260 0.16 8.79 -0.06
C PRO A 260 1.10 8.32 1.05
N LYS A 261 2.32 8.86 1.06
CA LYS A 261 3.37 8.52 2.02
C LYS A 261 3.21 9.29 3.32
N GLU A 262 3.21 10.62 3.21
CA GLU A 262 3.09 11.56 4.32
C GLU A 262 2.22 12.76 3.91
N PHE A 263 1.71 13.48 4.91
CA PHE A 263 1.09 14.80 4.74
C PHE A 263 1.67 15.78 5.76
N SER A 264 1.55 17.07 5.45
CA SER A 264 2.02 18.12 6.35
C SER A 264 1.22 19.42 6.18
N ALA A 265 1.21 20.22 7.23
CA ALA A 265 0.74 21.61 7.18
C ALA A 265 1.79 22.57 6.60
N LEU A 266 3.07 22.16 6.55
CA LEU A 266 4.18 22.94 6.03
C LEU A 266 4.86 22.15 4.90
N LYS A 267 5.50 22.86 3.97
CA LYS A 267 6.26 22.23 2.88
C LYS A 267 7.37 21.32 3.43
N LEU A 268 7.48 20.08 2.91
CA LEU A 268 8.47 19.09 3.32
C LEU A 268 9.66 19.06 2.36
N THR A 269 10.77 19.71 2.73
CA THR A 269 11.99 19.77 1.91
C THR A 269 12.78 18.46 1.91
N GLN A 270 12.57 17.60 2.91
CA GLN A 270 13.21 16.28 3.01
C GLN A 270 12.75 15.27 1.94
N TYR A 271 11.69 15.56 1.18
CA TYR A 271 11.14 14.68 0.15
C TYR A 271 11.20 15.29 -1.26
N GLN A 272 12.28 16.02 -1.58
CA GLN A 272 12.43 16.72 -2.87
C GLN A 272 12.33 15.79 -4.09
N ASP A 273 12.70 14.51 -3.95
CA ASP A 273 12.65 13.51 -5.02
C ASP A 273 11.28 12.85 -5.18
N LEU A 274 10.32 13.16 -4.31
CA LEU A 274 8.99 12.57 -4.34
C LEU A 274 7.97 13.57 -4.89
N ARG A 275 6.86 13.02 -5.43
CA ARG A 275 5.74 13.85 -5.86
C ARG A 275 5.11 14.54 -4.65
N GLU A 276 5.01 15.85 -4.70
CA GLU A 276 4.28 16.68 -3.75
C GLU A 276 3.05 17.27 -4.42
N GLU A 277 1.92 17.23 -3.72
CA GLU A 277 0.67 17.86 -4.14
C GLU A 277 0.21 18.83 -3.05
N THR A 278 0.17 20.12 -3.38
CA THR A 278 -0.34 21.16 -2.48
C THR A 278 -1.86 21.25 -2.60
N CYS A 279 -2.53 21.48 -1.47
CA CYS A 279 -3.98 21.64 -1.41
C CYS A 279 -4.33 23.00 -0.84
N ASP A 280 -5.51 23.51 -1.18
CA ASP A 280 -6.01 24.83 -0.71
C ASP A 280 -6.33 24.82 0.79
N SER A 281 -6.56 23.65 1.39
CA SER A 281 -6.93 23.51 2.80
C SER A 281 -6.32 22.26 3.43
N ILE A 282 -6.09 22.35 4.74
CA ILE A 282 -5.64 21.18 5.52
C ILE A 282 -6.76 20.13 5.63
N SER A 283 -8.02 20.53 5.65
CA SER A 283 -9.15 19.60 5.60
C SER A 283 -9.16 18.77 4.33
N GLY A 284 -8.89 19.38 3.16
CA GLY A 284 -8.77 18.69 1.89
C GLY A 284 -7.61 17.68 1.87
N VAL A 285 -6.45 18.06 2.44
CA VAL A 285 -5.31 17.16 2.64
C VAL A 285 -5.70 15.95 3.47
N LEU A 286 -6.32 16.17 4.62
CA LEU A 286 -6.70 15.08 5.54
C LEU A 286 -7.75 14.17 4.93
N GLU A 287 -8.78 14.72 4.30
CA GLU A 287 -9.82 13.93 3.63
C GLU A 287 -9.20 13.03 2.54
N THR A 288 -8.40 13.61 1.65
CA THR A 288 -7.75 12.88 0.56
C THR A 288 -6.78 11.82 1.08
N TYR A 289 -5.88 12.19 1.98
CA TYR A 289 -4.87 11.28 2.53
C TYR A 289 -5.51 10.07 3.23
N TYR A 290 -6.46 10.32 4.11
CA TYR A 290 -7.08 9.24 4.89
C TYR A 290 -8.10 8.43 4.09
N ALA A 291 -8.81 9.03 3.13
CA ALA A 291 -9.67 8.28 2.22
C ALA A 291 -8.85 7.29 1.39
N MET A 292 -7.73 7.72 0.82
CA MET A 292 -6.82 6.85 0.07
C MET A 292 -6.20 5.76 0.95
N LYS A 293 -5.66 6.10 2.13
CA LYS A 293 -5.12 5.12 3.08
C LYS A 293 -6.15 4.11 3.56
N ASN A 294 -7.37 4.54 3.86
CA ASN A 294 -8.45 3.65 4.25
C ASN A 294 -8.82 2.69 3.11
N ARG A 295 -8.93 3.21 1.88
CA ARG A 295 -9.18 2.38 0.69
C ARG A 295 -8.12 1.31 0.53
N ILE A 296 -6.83 1.70 0.52
CA ILE A 296 -5.70 0.77 0.40
C ILE A 296 -5.69 -0.25 1.54
N THR A 297 -5.83 0.19 2.79
CA THR A 297 -5.82 -0.69 3.97
C THR A 297 -6.98 -1.68 3.92
N ARG A 298 -8.18 -1.23 3.55
CA ARG A 298 -9.37 -2.07 3.41
C ARG A 298 -9.22 -3.13 2.33
N ILE A 299 -8.66 -2.74 1.17
CA ILE A 299 -8.37 -3.69 0.09
C ILE A 299 -7.30 -4.69 0.52
N ARG A 300 -6.22 -4.25 1.17
CA ARG A 300 -5.18 -5.15 1.70
C ARG A 300 -5.75 -6.14 2.74
N GLN A 301 -6.60 -5.69 3.66
CA GLN A 301 -7.26 -6.56 4.64
C GLN A 301 -8.19 -7.57 3.95
N LYS A 302 -9.06 -7.12 3.02
CA LYS A 302 -9.97 -7.99 2.30
C LYS A 302 -9.27 -8.96 1.35
N SER A 303 -8.12 -8.58 0.80
CA SER A 303 -7.29 -9.46 -0.04
C SER A 303 -6.37 -10.40 0.74
N SER A 304 -6.25 -10.26 2.06
CA SER A 304 -5.28 -11.02 2.87
C SER A 304 -5.44 -12.54 2.74
N ASP A 305 -6.69 -13.03 2.73
CA ASP A 305 -6.98 -14.45 2.55
C ASP A 305 -6.64 -14.93 1.14
N LEU A 306 -6.94 -14.13 0.12
CA LEU A 306 -6.59 -14.45 -1.28
C LEU A 306 -5.07 -14.49 -1.44
N ARG A 307 -4.35 -13.51 -0.89
CA ARG A 307 -2.89 -13.46 -0.90
C ARG A 307 -2.27 -14.66 -0.20
N ARG A 308 -2.82 -15.08 0.94
CA ARG A 308 -2.36 -16.28 1.65
C ARG A 308 -2.52 -17.54 0.80
N VAL A 309 -3.65 -17.70 0.12
CA VAL A 309 -3.89 -18.83 -0.79
C VAL A 309 -2.89 -18.84 -1.94
N VAL A 310 -2.70 -17.69 -2.61
CA VAL A 310 -1.75 -17.54 -3.73
C VAL A 310 -0.33 -17.84 -3.28
N ASN A 311 0.14 -17.23 -2.18
CA ASN A 311 1.49 -17.43 -1.68
C ASN A 311 1.76 -18.88 -1.28
N THR A 312 0.80 -19.53 -0.59
CA THR A 312 0.93 -20.96 -0.22
C THR A 312 1.01 -21.85 -1.46
N ALA A 313 0.19 -21.59 -2.49
CA ALA A 313 0.20 -22.34 -3.73
C ALA A 313 1.51 -22.10 -4.50
N LEU A 314 1.99 -20.86 -4.53
CA LEU A 314 3.24 -20.47 -5.20
C LEU A 314 4.45 -21.14 -4.55
N GLU A 315 4.60 -21.07 -3.23
CA GLU A 315 5.68 -21.75 -2.49
C GLU A 315 5.69 -23.26 -2.74
N ARG A 316 4.51 -23.89 -2.75
CA ARG A 316 4.38 -25.32 -3.04
C ARG A 316 4.84 -25.65 -4.45
N ASN A 317 4.44 -24.88 -5.46
CA ASN A 317 4.79 -25.13 -6.85
C ASN A 317 6.28 -24.84 -7.13
N VAL A 318 6.87 -23.80 -6.53
CA VAL A 318 8.31 -23.52 -6.62
C VAL A 318 9.12 -24.69 -6.04
N LYS A 319 8.77 -25.18 -4.84
CA LYS A 319 9.44 -26.36 -4.24
C LYS A 319 9.28 -27.61 -5.12
N LYS A 320 8.10 -27.80 -5.72
CA LYS A 320 7.83 -28.91 -6.66
C LYS A 320 8.73 -28.81 -7.89
N TYR A 321 8.83 -27.62 -8.46
CA TYR A 321 9.66 -27.33 -9.64
C TYR A 321 11.14 -27.61 -9.37
N ASP A 322 11.68 -27.15 -8.24
CA ASP A 322 13.06 -27.38 -7.82
C ASP A 322 13.35 -28.88 -7.64
N LEU A 323 12.41 -29.62 -7.06
CA LEU A 323 12.53 -31.07 -6.90
C LEU A 323 12.54 -31.79 -8.25
N GLN A 324 11.61 -31.42 -9.17
CA GLN A 324 11.54 -31.96 -10.52
C GLN A 324 12.82 -31.68 -11.31
N GLN A 325 13.41 -30.47 -11.19
CA GLN A 325 14.68 -30.14 -11.81
C GLN A 325 15.85 -31.01 -11.29
N LYS A 326 15.90 -31.26 -9.97
CA LYS A 326 16.91 -32.18 -9.39
C LYS A 326 16.73 -33.60 -9.90
N GLN A 327 15.49 -34.09 -9.94
CA GLN A 327 15.19 -35.43 -10.48
C GLN A 327 15.53 -35.53 -11.97
N LEU A 328 15.30 -34.45 -12.75
CA LEU A 328 15.67 -34.42 -14.17
C LEU A 328 17.18 -34.57 -14.36
N LYS A 329 17.99 -33.84 -13.59
CA LYS A 329 19.45 -33.99 -13.59
C LYS A 329 19.90 -35.40 -13.23
N ASP A 330 19.23 -36.04 -12.28
CA ASP A 330 19.57 -37.45 -11.91
C ASP A 330 19.30 -38.43 -13.05
N THR A 331 18.41 -38.10 -14.00
CA THR A 331 18.18 -38.94 -15.20
C THR A 331 19.33 -38.91 -16.20
N ASP A 332 20.26 -37.94 -16.11
CA ASP A 332 21.43 -37.85 -17.00
C ASP A 332 22.34 -39.08 -16.87
N LYS A 333 22.29 -39.76 -15.71
CA LYS A 333 22.95 -41.04 -15.47
C LYS A 333 22.49 -42.15 -16.44
N ARG A 334 21.39 -41.96 -17.20
CA ARG A 334 20.85 -42.94 -18.14
C ARG A 334 21.87 -43.33 -19.21
N GLU A 335 22.65 -42.37 -19.73
CA GLU A 335 23.64 -42.61 -20.77
C GLU A 335 24.72 -43.58 -20.29
N LYS A 336 25.13 -43.49 -19.03
CA LYS A 336 26.05 -44.44 -18.41
C LYS A 336 25.52 -45.86 -18.46
N TYR A 337 24.22 -46.06 -18.17
CA TYR A 337 23.62 -47.39 -18.19
C TYR A 337 23.43 -47.92 -19.62
N ARG A 338 23.17 -47.05 -20.60
CA ARG A 338 23.16 -47.42 -22.02
C ARG A 338 24.55 -47.95 -22.44
N ILE A 339 25.60 -47.19 -22.16
CA ILE A 339 26.98 -47.55 -22.49
C ILE A 339 27.34 -48.86 -21.81
N TYR A 340 27.02 -49.07 -20.54
CA TYR A 340 27.28 -50.32 -19.83
C TYR A 340 26.60 -51.52 -20.49
N GLY A 341 25.34 -51.40 -20.89
CA GLY A 341 24.60 -52.45 -21.59
C GLY A 341 25.20 -52.77 -22.94
N GLU A 342 25.58 -51.74 -23.73
CA GLU A 342 26.21 -51.93 -25.05
C GLU A 342 27.59 -52.58 -24.96
N LEU A 343 28.43 -52.12 -24.03
CA LEU A 343 29.76 -52.71 -23.81
C LEU A 343 29.67 -54.14 -23.32
N LEU A 344 28.71 -54.50 -22.47
CA LEU A 344 28.47 -55.87 -22.03
C LEU A 344 27.98 -56.74 -23.17
N ASN A 345 27.19 -56.27 -24.11
CA ASN A 345 26.81 -57.01 -25.30
C ASN A 345 28.01 -57.24 -26.23
N THR A 346 28.99 -56.29 -26.26
CA THR A 346 30.18 -56.39 -27.14
C THR A 346 31.30 -57.23 -26.53
N TYR A 347 31.58 -57.00 -25.24
CA TYR A 347 32.72 -57.60 -24.57
C TYR A 347 32.38 -58.71 -23.54
N GLY A 348 31.05 -58.93 -23.32
CA GLY A 348 30.60 -59.89 -22.30
C GLY A 348 31.01 -61.36 -22.50
N TYR A 349 31.48 -61.67 -23.67
CA TYR A 349 32.04 -63.02 -23.94
C TYR A 349 33.30 -63.33 -23.10
N SER A 350 33.98 -62.31 -22.59
CA SER A 350 35.15 -62.44 -21.72
C SER A 350 34.83 -62.68 -20.25
N CYS A 351 33.55 -62.51 -19.84
CA CYS A 351 33.11 -62.65 -18.45
C CYS A 351 32.99 -64.13 -18.04
N GLN A 352 33.47 -64.43 -16.85
CA GLN A 352 33.31 -65.74 -16.21
C GLN A 352 32.13 -65.74 -15.21
N PRO A 353 31.47 -66.87 -14.97
CA PRO A 353 30.48 -66.98 -13.91
C PRO A 353 31.05 -66.56 -12.55
N GLY A 354 30.44 -65.62 -11.86
CA GLY A 354 30.87 -65.06 -10.57
C GLY A 354 31.67 -63.77 -10.67
N ASP A 355 31.98 -63.27 -11.85
CA ASP A 355 32.66 -61.98 -12.02
C ASP A 355 31.78 -60.83 -11.49
N THR A 356 32.39 -59.90 -10.72
CA THR A 356 31.73 -58.75 -10.13
C THR A 356 31.98 -57.44 -10.88
N SER A 357 32.87 -57.49 -11.90
CA SER A 357 33.17 -56.36 -12.77
C SER A 357 33.71 -56.77 -14.12
N LEU A 358 33.53 -55.95 -15.15
CA LEU A 358 34.16 -56.07 -16.46
C LEU A 358 34.91 -54.77 -16.77
N ASN A 359 36.20 -54.88 -17.12
CA ASN A 359 36.96 -53.76 -17.68
C ASN A 359 36.88 -53.81 -19.20
N ALA A 360 36.43 -52.73 -19.79
CA ALA A 360 36.26 -52.62 -21.24
C ALA A 360 36.69 -51.23 -21.71
N VAL A 361 37.05 -51.08 -22.97
CA VAL A 361 37.31 -49.78 -23.59
C VAL A 361 35.98 -49.22 -24.09
N ASN A 362 35.65 -48.06 -23.62
CA ASN A 362 34.46 -47.32 -24.10
C ASN A 362 34.78 -46.79 -25.52
N TYR A 363 34.20 -47.39 -26.53
CA TYR A 363 34.42 -47.01 -27.92
C TYR A 363 33.88 -45.64 -28.31
N TYR A 364 33.12 -44.96 -27.44
CA TYR A 364 32.65 -43.59 -27.69
C TYR A 364 33.71 -42.53 -27.38
N ASN A 365 34.58 -42.75 -26.38
CA ASN A 365 35.60 -41.77 -25.96
C ASN A 365 37.01 -42.36 -25.84
N GLY A 366 37.19 -43.68 -26.06
CA GLY A 366 38.47 -44.36 -25.98
C GLY A 366 39.02 -44.61 -24.56
N GLU A 367 38.26 -44.28 -23.52
CA GLU A 367 38.68 -44.43 -22.13
C GLU A 367 38.36 -45.84 -21.60
N GLU A 368 39.19 -46.34 -20.69
CA GLU A 368 38.89 -47.58 -19.96
C GLU A 368 37.78 -47.33 -18.94
N ILE A 369 36.80 -48.21 -18.90
CA ILE A 369 35.68 -48.16 -17.99
C ILE A 369 35.47 -49.50 -17.29
N THR A 370 35.26 -49.45 -15.97
CA THR A 370 34.91 -50.60 -15.16
C THR A 370 33.41 -50.70 -14.99
N ILE A 371 32.80 -51.76 -15.49
CA ILE A 371 31.35 -52.00 -15.44
C ILE A 371 31.08 -52.96 -14.28
N PRO A 372 30.34 -52.54 -13.24
CA PRO A 372 29.94 -53.43 -12.15
C PRO A 372 28.98 -54.51 -12.64
N LEU A 373 29.22 -55.76 -12.22
CA LEU A 373 28.38 -56.90 -12.54
C LEU A 373 27.74 -57.49 -11.28
N ASP A 374 26.59 -58.06 -11.46
CA ASP A 374 25.98 -58.96 -10.49
C ASP A 374 26.48 -60.35 -10.80
N GLY A 375 27.39 -60.90 -9.97
CA GLY A 375 28.04 -62.19 -10.20
C GLY A 375 27.10 -63.41 -10.20
N THR A 376 25.84 -63.21 -9.82
CA THR A 376 24.77 -64.22 -9.89
C THR A 376 24.11 -64.31 -11.27
N LEU A 377 24.35 -63.30 -12.13
CA LEU A 377 23.74 -63.15 -13.45
C LEU A 377 24.80 -63.37 -14.57
N SER A 378 24.38 -63.88 -15.70
CA SER A 378 25.18 -63.88 -16.92
C SER A 378 25.45 -62.45 -17.43
N ALA A 379 26.45 -62.29 -18.30
CA ALA A 379 26.77 -61.02 -18.95
C ALA A 379 25.55 -60.45 -19.70
N GLY A 380 24.78 -61.29 -20.40
CA GLY A 380 23.57 -60.88 -21.11
C GLY A 380 22.45 -60.45 -20.18
N GLU A 381 22.28 -61.10 -19.04
CA GLU A 381 21.29 -60.68 -18.01
C GLU A 381 21.70 -59.38 -17.33
N ASN A 382 22.99 -59.15 -17.05
CA ASN A 382 23.52 -57.87 -16.58
C ASN A 382 23.30 -56.77 -17.61
N ALA A 383 23.54 -57.01 -18.89
CA ALA A 383 23.26 -56.07 -19.97
C ALA A 383 21.79 -55.70 -20.01
N LYS A 384 20.90 -56.71 -19.94
CA LYS A 384 19.46 -56.48 -19.85
C LYS A 384 19.04 -55.60 -18.66
N LYS A 385 19.62 -55.88 -17.48
CA LYS A 385 19.40 -55.10 -16.26
C LYS A 385 19.80 -53.63 -16.43
N TYR A 386 20.89 -53.35 -17.14
CA TYR A 386 21.33 -52.00 -17.46
C TYR A 386 20.42 -51.33 -18.49
N PHE A 387 19.99 -52.02 -19.53
CA PHE A 387 19.03 -51.50 -20.51
C PHE A 387 17.66 -51.24 -19.90
N ASP A 388 17.17 -52.08 -18.99
CA ASP A 388 15.92 -51.86 -18.25
C ASP A 388 16.01 -50.56 -17.39
N ARG A 389 17.18 -50.36 -16.76
CA ARG A 389 17.44 -49.14 -15.98
C ARG A 389 17.55 -47.91 -16.86
N TYR A 390 18.20 -47.99 -18.02
CA TYR A 390 18.21 -46.94 -19.04
C TYR A 390 16.79 -46.60 -19.50
N GLY A 391 16.00 -47.58 -19.88
CA GLY A 391 14.62 -47.41 -20.35
C GLY A 391 13.70 -46.77 -19.30
N LYS A 392 13.89 -47.15 -18.01
CA LYS A 392 13.17 -46.53 -16.90
C LYS A 392 13.54 -45.03 -16.76
N LEU A 393 14.83 -44.72 -16.75
CA LEU A 393 15.30 -43.35 -16.62
C LEU A 393 14.91 -42.47 -17.82
N LYS A 394 14.92 -43.05 -19.05
CA LYS A 394 14.48 -42.35 -20.27
C LYS A 394 13.00 -41.92 -20.15
N ARG A 395 12.12 -42.86 -19.80
CA ARG A 395 10.69 -42.55 -19.59
C ARG A 395 10.45 -41.55 -18.46
N THR A 396 11.25 -41.69 -17.38
CA THR A 396 11.17 -40.72 -16.27
C THR A 396 11.57 -39.30 -16.71
N ARG A 397 12.60 -39.20 -17.57
CA ARG A 397 13.02 -37.91 -18.13
C ARG A 397 11.92 -37.26 -18.96
N GLU A 398 11.37 -38.02 -19.92
CA GLU A 398 10.30 -37.55 -20.80
C GLU A 398 9.09 -37.04 -19.98
N ALA A 399 8.66 -37.79 -18.96
CA ALA A 399 7.59 -37.38 -18.07
C ALA A 399 7.94 -36.13 -17.22
N LEU A 400 9.20 -36.03 -16.77
CA LEU A 400 9.64 -34.87 -15.98
C LEU A 400 9.74 -33.61 -16.84
N GLU A 401 10.14 -33.71 -18.09
CA GLU A 401 10.19 -32.59 -19.02
C GLU A 401 8.77 -31.99 -19.24
N GLU A 402 7.74 -32.82 -19.42
CA GLU A 402 6.34 -32.39 -19.48
C GLU A 402 5.86 -31.75 -18.17
N LEU A 403 6.11 -32.43 -17.03
CA LEU A 403 5.71 -31.94 -15.71
C LEU A 403 6.38 -30.61 -15.32
N LEU A 404 7.61 -30.37 -15.78
CA LEU A 404 8.30 -29.09 -15.56
C LEU A 404 7.62 -27.94 -16.30
N VAL A 405 7.18 -28.17 -17.55
CA VAL A 405 6.43 -27.17 -18.31
C VAL A 405 5.13 -26.83 -17.59
N GLU A 406 4.34 -27.85 -17.23
CA GLU A 406 3.08 -27.66 -16.50
C GLU A 406 3.28 -26.90 -15.17
N THR A 407 4.30 -27.30 -14.39
CA THR A 407 4.58 -26.67 -13.10
C THR A 407 5.04 -25.21 -13.28
N LYS A 408 5.80 -24.93 -14.34
CA LYS A 408 6.22 -23.55 -14.67
C LYS A 408 5.03 -22.68 -15.06
N GLU A 409 4.13 -23.17 -15.88
CA GLU A 409 2.88 -22.46 -16.25
C GLU A 409 2.01 -22.17 -15.03
N GLU A 410 1.93 -23.10 -14.05
CA GLU A 410 1.26 -22.87 -12.77
C GLU A 410 1.91 -21.74 -11.96
N ILE A 411 3.24 -21.71 -11.88
CA ILE A 411 3.98 -20.66 -11.19
C ILE A 411 3.71 -19.31 -11.86
N ASP A 412 3.83 -19.22 -13.19
CA ASP A 412 3.65 -17.99 -13.94
C ASP A 412 2.22 -17.45 -13.79
N HIS A 413 1.22 -18.34 -13.79
CA HIS A 413 -0.18 -17.96 -13.52
C HIS A 413 -0.40 -17.45 -12.09
N LEU A 414 0.17 -18.10 -11.08
CA LEU A 414 0.06 -17.64 -9.69
C LEU A 414 0.80 -16.31 -9.47
N GLU A 415 1.93 -16.10 -10.11
CA GLU A 415 2.64 -14.81 -10.10
C GLU A 415 1.81 -13.70 -10.76
N SER A 416 1.11 -13.98 -11.87
CA SER A 416 0.22 -13.01 -12.50
C SER A 416 -0.96 -12.64 -11.60
N ILE A 417 -1.57 -13.60 -10.91
CA ILE A 417 -2.63 -13.33 -9.92
C ILE A 417 -2.07 -12.51 -8.73
N SER A 418 -0.86 -12.81 -8.26
CA SER A 418 -0.21 -12.03 -7.21
C SER A 418 -0.03 -10.57 -7.63
N THR A 419 0.43 -10.33 -8.85
CA THR A 419 0.57 -8.98 -9.42
C THR A 419 -0.80 -8.29 -9.56
N ALA A 420 -1.83 -9.01 -10.01
CA ALA A 420 -3.19 -8.48 -10.10
C ALA A 420 -3.79 -8.11 -8.73
N LEU A 421 -3.44 -8.85 -7.65
CA LEU A 421 -3.80 -8.48 -6.27
C LEU A 421 -3.11 -7.19 -5.80
N ASP A 422 -1.94 -6.85 -6.35
CA ASP A 422 -1.24 -5.58 -6.06
C ASP A 422 -1.81 -4.40 -6.87
N ILE A 423 -2.40 -4.69 -8.02
CA ILE A 423 -3.06 -3.71 -8.90
C ILE A 423 -4.49 -3.40 -8.43
N ALA A 424 -5.17 -4.32 -7.74
CA ALA A 424 -6.56 -4.17 -7.31
C ALA A 424 -6.77 -2.93 -6.45
N LEU A 425 -7.72 -2.07 -6.85
CA LEU A 425 -8.05 -0.80 -6.18
C LEU A 425 -9.38 -0.84 -5.43
N ASP A 426 -10.26 -1.80 -5.73
CA ASP A 426 -11.58 -1.90 -5.09
C ASP A 426 -12.03 -3.36 -4.87
N GLU A 427 -13.20 -3.51 -4.22
CA GLU A 427 -13.73 -4.83 -3.89
C GLU A 427 -14.20 -5.61 -5.11
N ALA A 428 -14.64 -4.91 -6.16
CA ALA A 428 -15.08 -5.55 -7.41
C ALA A 428 -13.91 -6.26 -8.11
N ASP A 429 -12.69 -5.68 -8.04
CA ASP A 429 -11.47 -6.31 -8.55
C ASP A 429 -11.18 -7.62 -7.80
N LEU A 430 -11.32 -7.62 -6.45
CA LEU A 430 -11.10 -8.81 -5.62
C LEU A 430 -12.12 -9.93 -5.90
N VAL A 431 -13.36 -9.58 -6.26
CA VAL A 431 -14.38 -10.58 -6.64
C VAL A 431 -13.94 -11.35 -7.89
N GLN A 432 -13.44 -10.65 -8.89
CA GLN A 432 -13.01 -11.27 -10.14
C GLN A 432 -11.77 -12.17 -9.94
N LEU A 433 -10.79 -11.71 -9.15
CA LEU A 433 -9.62 -12.50 -8.77
C LEU A 433 -9.98 -13.75 -7.96
N LYS A 434 -10.97 -13.64 -7.09
CA LYS A 434 -11.49 -14.80 -6.33
C LYS A 434 -12.15 -15.82 -7.25
N GLU A 435 -12.96 -15.37 -8.23
CA GLU A 435 -13.57 -16.29 -9.21
C GLU A 435 -12.49 -16.99 -10.06
N GLU A 436 -11.41 -16.31 -10.44
CA GLU A 436 -10.26 -16.92 -11.11
C GLU A 436 -9.60 -18.01 -10.25
N LEU A 437 -9.34 -17.73 -8.97
CA LEU A 437 -8.80 -18.72 -8.03
C LEU A 437 -9.72 -19.93 -7.81
N ILE A 438 -11.04 -19.74 -7.91
CA ILE A 438 -12.03 -20.82 -7.84
C ILE A 438 -12.02 -21.66 -9.13
N GLU A 439 -11.98 -21.01 -10.28
CA GLU A 439 -12.01 -21.66 -11.60
C GLU A 439 -10.80 -22.58 -11.79
N TYR A 440 -9.62 -22.13 -11.34
CA TYR A 440 -8.37 -22.91 -11.41
C TYR A 440 -8.12 -23.80 -10.18
N GLY A 441 -9.12 -23.95 -9.27
CA GLY A 441 -9.10 -24.94 -8.19
C GLY A 441 -8.25 -24.60 -6.97
N TYR A 442 -7.73 -23.37 -6.86
CA TYR A 442 -7.00 -22.91 -5.68
C TYR A 442 -7.92 -22.64 -4.47
N ILE A 443 -9.18 -22.30 -4.73
CA ILE A 443 -10.22 -22.11 -3.72
C ILE A 443 -11.40 -23.01 -4.04
N ARG A 444 -11.92 -23.72 -3.04
CA ARG A 444 -13.16 -24.52 -3.21
C ARG A 444 -14.37 -23.61 -3.17
N ARG A 445 -15.29 -23.75 -4.12
CA ARG A 445 -16.59 -23.06 -4.11
C ARG A 445 -17.43 -23.59 -2.93
N LYS A 446 -17.88 -22.70 -2.05
CA LYS A 446 -18.73 -23.09 -0.92
C LYS A 446 -20.16 -23.37 -1.41
N GLY A 447 -20.58 -24.64 -1.34
CA GLY A 447 -21.95 -25.12 -1.54
C GLY A 447 -22.38 -25.36 -2.99
N PRO A 448 -23.36 -26.26 -3.22
CA PRO A 448 -23.84 -26.64 -4.56
C PRO A 448 -24.70 -25.54 -5.26
N THR A 449 -25.10 -24.50 -4.52
CA THR A 449 -25.95 -23.40 -5.02
C THR A 449 -25.26 -22.04 -5.02
N GLY A 450 -23.93 -22.00 -4.87
CA GLY A 450 -23.18 -20.73 -4.88
C GLY A 450 -23.38 -19.98 -6.19
N LYS A 451 -24.26 -18.96 -6.20
CA LYS A 451 -24.44 -18.07 -7.36
C LYS A 451 -23.10 -17.37 -7.64
N LYS A 452 -22.71 -17.34 -8.94
CA LYS A 452 -21.60 -16.50 -9.37
C LYS A 452 -21.90 -15.05 -8.93
N GLN A 453 -20.94 -14.41 -8.26
CA GLN A 453 -21.09 -12.98 -7.96
C GLN A 453 -21.04 -12.19 -9.26
N LYS A 454 -21.88 -11.15 -9.36
CA LYS A 454 -21.89 -10.28 -10.54
C LYS A 454 -20.55 -9.57 -10.62
N ILE A 455 -19.82 -9.75 -11.71
CA ILE A 455 -18.56 -9.05 -11.98
C ILE A 455 -18.91 -7.65 -12.45
N THR A 456 -18.41 -6.64 -11.73
CA THR A 456 -18.61 -5.21 -12.00
C THR A 456 -17.28 -4.48 -12.21
N SER A 457 -16.15 -5.18 -12.10
CA SER A 457 -14.84 -4.63 -12.37
C SER A 457 -14.63 -4.45 -13.87
N HIS A 458 -14.14 -3.29 -14.28
CA HIS A 458 -13.78 -2.93 -15.65
C HIS A 458 -12.30 -2.61 -15.76
N PRO A 459 -11.67 -2.75 -16.95
CA PRO A 459 -10.31 -2.30 -17.20
C PRO A 459 -10.14 -0.82 -16.87
N PHE A 460 -8.92 -0.40 -16.56
CA PHE A 460 -8.61 1.03 -16.51
C PHE A 460 -8.74 1.64 -17.90
N HIS A 461 -9.27 2.84 -17.97
CA HIS A 461 -9.39 3.62 -19.19
C HIS A 461 -8.57 4.92 -19.04
N TYR A 462 -7.59 5.11 -19.89
CA TYR A 462 -6.75 6.31 -19.94
C TYR A 462 -6.90 7.02 -21.27
N ARG A 463 -6.63 8.31 -21.26
CA ARG A 463 -6.51 9.09 -22.48
C ARG A 463 -5.07 9.62 -22.59
N SER A 464 -4.45 9.36 -23.76
CA SER A 464 -3.13 9.87 -24.06
C SER A 464 -3.13 11.39 -24.22
N SER A 465 -1.96 12.02 -24.18
CA SER A 465 -1.77 13.44 -24.45
C SER A 465 -2.28 13.85 -25.84
N GLU A 466 -2.28 12.92 -26.80
CA GLU A 466 -2.74 13.10 -28.18
C GLU A 466 -4.21 12.67 -28.40
N GLY A 467 -4.93 12.34 -27.31
CA GLY A 467 -6.36 12.03 -27.34
C GLY A 467 -6.70 10.60 -27.74
N PHE A 468 -5.76 9.65 -27.75
CA PHE A 468 -6.02 8.24 -27.98
C PHE A 468 -6.48 7.55 -26.70
N ASP A 469 -7.44 6.63 -26.85
CA ASP A 469 -7.92 5.82 -25.73
C ASP A 469 -6.98 4.62 -25.48
N ILE A 470 -6.60 4.44 -24.22
CA ILE A 470 -5.70 3.38 -23.77
C ILE A 470 -6.40 2.59 -22.67
N TYR A 471 -6.48 1.28 -22.84
CA TYR A 471 -7.13 0.38 -21.87
C TYR A 471 -6.12 -0.55 -21.23
N VAL A 472 -6.22 -0.74 -19.90
CA VAL A 472 -5.30 -1.55 -19.12
C VAL A 472 -6.08 -2.60 -18.33
N GLY A 473 -5.76 -3.88 -18.52
CA GLY A 473 -6.41 -4.97 -17.81
C GLY A 473 -5.92 -5.10 -16.37
N LYS A 474 -6.83 -5.27 -15.42
CA LYS A 474 -6.54 -5.40 -13.98
C LYS A 474 -6.23 -6.84 -13.55
N ASN A 475 -6.59 -7.83 -14.36
CA ASN A 475 -6.41 -9.26 -14.10
C ASN A 475 -6.38 -10.06 -15.40
N ASN A 476 -6.13 -11.36 -15.31
CA ASN A 476 -5.97 -12.23 -16.48
C ASN A 476 -7.22 -12.33 -17.36
N PHE A 477 -8.42 -12.32 -16.78
CA PHE A 477 -9.66 -12.33 -17.57
C PHE A 477 -9.82 -11.05 -18.39
N GLN A 478 -9.54 -9.89 -17.79
CA GLN A 478 -9.59 -8.60 -18.50
C GLN A 478 -8.46 -8.49 -19.53
N ASN A 479 -7.25 -8.97 -19.21
CA ASN A 479 -6.15 -9.06 -20.16
C ASN A 479 -6.55 -9.86 -21.41
N GLU A 480 -7.20 -11.00 -21.21
CA GLU A 480 -7.71 -11.83 -22.31
C GLU A 480 -8.81 -11.14 -23.10
N GLU A 481 -9.77 -10.55 -22.40
CA GLU A 481 -10.89 -9.84 -23.04
C GLU A 481 -10.40 -8.68 -23.88
N LEU A 482 -9.50 -7.85 -23.33
CA LEU A 482 -8.89 -6.73 -24.05
C LEU A 482 -8.13 -7.19 -25.30
N SER A 483 -7.30 -8.22 -25.17
CA SER A 483 -6.42 -8.66 -26.27
C SER A 483 -7.16 -9.42 -27.37
N PHE A 484 -8.19 -10.21 -27.05
CA PHE A 484 -8.78 -11.11 -28.04
C PHE A 484 -10.22 -10.77 -28.46
N LYS A 485 -10.97 -10.03 -27.62
CA LYS A 485 -12.36 -9.65 -27.92
C LYS A 485 -12.52 -8.15 -28.22
N PHE A 486 -11.85 -7.29 -27.44
CA PHE A 486 -12.01 -5.84 -27.52
C PHE A 486 -11.11 -5.18 -28.56
N ALA A 487 -9.85 -5.58 -28.65
CA ALA A 487 -8.89 -4.97 -29.56
C ALA A 487 -9.17 -5.37 -31.02
N ALA A 488 -9.11 -4.38 -31.92
CA ALA A 488 -9.12 -4.58 -33.37
C ALA A 488 -7.73 -4.99 -33.90
N GLY A 489 -7.65 -5.59 -35.08
CA GLY A 489 -6.40 -6.13 -35.63
C GLY A 489 -5.24 -5.15 -35.74
N ASN A 490 -5.55 -3.86 -35.95
CA ASN A 490 -4.56 -2.79 -36.08
C ASN A 490 -4.28 -2.05 -34.76
N ASP A 491 -5.00 -2.35 -33.67
CA ASP A 491 -4.68 -1.78 -32.36
C ASP A 491 -3.35 -2.30 -31.85
N LEU A 492 -2.66 -1.49 -31.08
CA LEU A 492 -1.38 -1.85 -30.46
C LEU A 492 -1.59 -2.46 -29.09
N TRP A 493 -0.83 -3.50 -28.84
CA TRP A 493 -0.75 -4.20 -27.56
C TRP A 493 0.64 -4.03 -26.97
N PHE A 494 0.71 -3.76 -25.65
CA PHE A 494 1.93 -3.62 -24.89
C PHE A 494 1.90 -4.52 -23.66
N HIS A 495 3.07 -5.04 -23.25
CA HIS A 495 3.21 -5.84 -22.04
C HIS A 495 4.66 -5.85 -21.55
N ALA A 496 4.85 -5.98 -20.23
CA ALA A 496 6.18 -6.10 -19.63
C ALA A 496 6.84 -7.42 -20.00
N LYS A 497 8.01 -7.36 -20.62
CA LYS A 497 8.73 -8.51 -21.16
C LYS A 497 9.18 -9.46 -20.07
N GLY A 498 8.84 -10.75 -20.23
CA GLY A 498 9.31 -11.82 -19.36
C GLY A 498 8.85 -11.76 -17.90
N GLN A 499 7.88 -10.93 -17.57
CA GLN A 499 7.37 -10.79 -16.21
C GLN A 499 5.85 -10.55 -16.19
N PRO A 500 5.15 -10.90 -15.08
CA PRO A 500 3.72 -10.66 -14.93
C PRO A 500 3.36 -9.18 -15.01
N GLY A 501 2.26 -8.87 -15.68
CA GLY A 501 1.77 -7.51 -15.85
C GLY A 501 0.43 -7.43 -16.56
N SER A 502 -0.06 -6.21 -16.73
CA SER A 502 -1.28 -5.91 -17.47
C SER A 502 -1.04 -5.88 -18.97
N HIS A 503 -2.04 -6.34 -19.72
CA HIS A 503 -2.12 -6.02 -21.15
C HIS A 503 -2.62 -4.60 -21.31
N VAL A 504 -1.92 -3.82 -22.11
CA VAL A 504 -2.27 -2.45 -22.44
C VAL A 504 -2.64 -2.39 -23.93
N ILE A 505 -3.83 -1.87 -24.23
CA ILE A 505 -4.35 -1.76 -25.59
C ILE A 505 -4.52 -0.28 -25.94
N VAL A 506 -3.88 0.16 -27.01
CA VAL A 506 -4.11 1.49 -27.59
C VAL A 506 -5.05 1.36 -28.76
N LYS A 507 -6.17 2.08 -28.72
CA LYS A 507 -7.16 2.15 -29.82
C LYS A 507 -6.68 3.10 -30.88
N THR A 508 -6.15 2.55 -31.99
CA THR A 508 -5.59 3.39 -33.08
C THR A 508 -6.67 4.03 -33.94
N ASN A 509 -7.87 3.40 -34.02
CA ASN A 509 -8.96 3.84 -34.90
C ASN A 509 -8.49 4.09 -36.36
N GLY A 510 -7.46 3.32 -36.82
CA GLY A 510 -6.89 3.43 -38.16
C GLY A 510 -5.94 4.62 -38.38
N LYS A 511 -5.56 5.34 -37.33
CA LYS A 511 -4.59 6.44 -37.39
C LYS A 511 -3.20 5.95 -37.03
N GLU A 512 -2.17 6.61 -37.57
CA GLU A 512 -0.80 6.45 -37.09
C GLU A 512 -0.67 7.07 -35.70
N LEU A 513 0.08 6.40 -34.84
CA LEU A 513 0.31 6.86 -33.47
C LEU A 513 1.61 7.69 -33.41
N PRO A 514 1.58 8.86 -32.76
CA PRO A 514 2.78 9.60 -32.41
C PRO A 514 3.66 8.84 -31.41
N ASP A 515 4.97 9.11 -31.39
CA ASP A 515 5.94 8.47 -30.48
C ASP A 515 5.56 8.65 -29.01
N SER A 516 5.01 9.82 -28.65
CA SER A 516 4.50 10.11 -27.29
C SER A 516 3.49 9.07 -26.79
N VAL A 517 2.60 8.58 -27.67
CA VAL A 517 1.58 7.59 -27.32
C VAL A 517 2.20 6.20 -27.05
N TYR A 518 3.29 5.85 -27.79
CA TYR A 518 4.06 4.63 -27.50
C TYR A 518 4.72 4.70 -26.13
N GLU A 519 5.34 5.84 -25.79
CA GLU A 519 5.96 6.06 -24.48
C GLU A 519 4.94 6.00 -23.35
N GLU A 520 3.78 6.63 -23.52
CA GLU A 520 2.70 6.65 -22.55
C GLU A 520 2.10 5.25 -22.32
N ALA A 521 1.84 4.49 -23.39
CA ALA A 521 1.33 3.12 -23.28
C ALA A 521 2.36 2.18 -22.66
N ALA A 522 3.64 2.34 -23.01
CA ALA A 522 4.73 1.57 -22.41
C ALA A 522 4.91 1.91 -20.91
N ALA A 523 4.76 3.18 -20.53
CA ALA A 523 4.79 3.61 -19.14
C ALA A 523 3.65 2.97 -18.33
N LEU A 524 2.43 2.87 -18.89
CA LEU A 524 1.31 2.15 -18.28
C LEU A 524 1.61 0.65 -18.12
N ALA A 525 2.17 0.01 -19.16
CA ALA A 525 2.54 -1.41 -19.07
C ALA A 525 3.63 -1.66 -18.01
N ALA A 526 4.60 -0.76 -17.88
CA ALA A 526 5.62 -0.80 -16.85
C ALA A 526 5.03 -0.63 -15.45
N TYR A 527 4.14 0.35 -15.30
CA TYR A 527 3.51 0.69 -14.03
C TYR A 527 2.60 -0.43 -13.50
N TYR A 528 1.83 -1.07 -14.37
CA TYR A 528 0.94 -2.19 -14.04
C TYR A 528 1.61 -3.55 -14.23
N SER A 529 2.88 -3.65 -13.85
CA SER A 529 3.68 -4.88 -13.89
C SER A 529 4.38 -5.16 -12.56
N LYS A 530 4.93 -6.37 -12.42
CA LYS A 530 5.82 -6.73 -11.31
C LYS A 530 7.04 -5.81 -11.21
N GLY A 531 7.46 -5.21 -12.34
CA GLY A 531 8.57 -4.26 -12.44
C GLY A 531 8.28 -2.83 -11.99
N ARG A 532 7.11 -2.52 -11.44
CA ARG A 532 6.67 -1.18 -11.01
C ARG A 532 7.66 -0.40 -10.15
N GLN A 533 8.47 -1.10 -9.36
CA GLN A 533 9.47 -0.48 -8.47
C GLN A 533 10.85 -0.32 -9.12
N ALA A 534 11.05 -0.85 -10.31
CA ALA A 534 12.31 -0.72 -11.03
C ALA A 534 12.42 0.67 -11.69
N PRO A 535 13.64 1.22 -11.86
CA PRO A 535 13.81 2.50 -12.53
C PRO A 535 13.37 2.47 -13.99
N LYS A 536 13.54 1.34 -14.68
CA LYS A 536 13.08 1.10 -16.06
C LYS A 536 12.67 -0.35 -16.24
N VAL A 537 11.68 -0.58 -17.10
CA VAL A 537 11.14 -1.91 -17.46
C VAL A 537 11.20 -2.07 -18.96
N GLU A 538 11.63 -3.24 -19.43
CA GLU A 538 11.57 -3.58 -20.87
C GLU A 538 10.12 -3.97 -21.23
N ILE A 539 9.55 -3.29 -22.21
CA ILE A 539 8.17 -3.46 -22.67
C ILE A 539 8.19 -3.95 -24.12
N ASP A 540 7.54 -5.09 -24.34
CA ASP A 540 7.26 -5.58 -25.68
C ASP A 540 5.94 -4.98 -26.18
N TYR A 541 5.94 -4.60 -27.46
CA TYR A 541 4.72 -4.14 -28.12
C TYR A 541 4.60 -4.67 -29.56
N THR A 542 3.37 -4.87 -29.97
CA THR A 542 3.06 -5.38 -31.30
C THR A 542 1.60 -5.06 -31.69
N LEU A 543 1.28 -5.25 -32.97
CA LEU A 543 -0.11 -5.18 -33.42
C LEU A 543 -0.91 -6.38 -32.90
N LYS A 544 -2.17 -6.15 -32.53
CA LYS A 544 -3.07 -7.22 -32.04
C LYS A 544 -3.14 -8.43 -32.97
N LYS A 545 -3.12 -8.21 -34.29
CA LYS A 545 -3.15 -9.31 -35.28
C LYS A 545 -2.01 -10.32 -35.13
N ASN A 546 -0.89 -9.95 -34.49
CA ASN A 546 0.27 -10.82 -34.26
C ASN A 546 0.13 -11.66 -32.98
N LEU A 547 -0.90 -11.42 -32.17
CA LEU A 547 -1.15 -12.15 -30.94
C LEU A 547 -1.91 -13.45 -31.24
N ARG A 548 -1.50 -14.54 -30.58
CA ARG A 548 -2.18 -15.83 -30.62
C ARG A 548 -2.40 -16.37 -29.21
N LYS A 549 -3.53 -17.03 -29.00
CA LYS A 549 -3.80 -17.79 -27.79
C LYS A 549 -3.59 -19.27 -28.08
N PRO A 550 -2.61 -19.95 -27.44
CA PRO A 550 -2.47 -21.41 -27.56
C PRO A 550 -3.70 -22.12 -26.98
N ASN A 551 -4.11 -23.22 -27.61
CA ASN A 551 -5.21 -24.04 -27.12
C ASN A 551 -4.90 -24.59 -25.71
N GLY A 552 -5.87 -24.45 -24.78
CA GLY A 552 -5.71 -24.92 -23.40
C GLY A 552 -4.90 -24.03 -22.49
N SER A 553 -4.34 -22.90 -22.98
CA SER A 553 -3.61 -21.96 -22.13
C SER A 553 -4.53 -21.23 -21.14
N LYS A 554 -3.95 -20.82 -20.02
CA LYS A 554 -4.62 -20.04 -18.98
C LYS A 554 -5.02 -18.64 -19.49
N PRO A 555 -6.03 -17.96 -18.87
CA PRO A 555 -6.43 -16.63 -19.29
C PRO A 555 -5.26 -15.64 -19.19
N GLY A 556 -5.23 -14.67 -20.10
CA GLY A 556 -4.17 -13.68 -20.18
C GLY A 556 -2.86 -14.19 -20.79
N PHE A 557 -2.73 -15.48 -21.08
CA PHE A 557 -1.54 -16.00 -21.75
C PHE A 557 -1.59 -15.74 -23.25
N VAL A 558 -0.54 -15.11 -23.79
CA VAL A 558 -0.41 -14.77 -25.21
C VAL A 558 0.94 -15.20 -25.76
N VAL A 559 0.95 -15.58 -27.04
CA VAL A 559 2.17 -15.85 -27.81
C VAL A 559 2.22 -14.91 -28.99
N TYR A 560 3.38 -14.33 -29.24
CA TYR A 560 3.65 -13.48 -30.40
C TYR A 560 5.05 -13.76 -30.91
N TYR A 561 5.26 -13.63 -32.22
CA TYR A 561 6.53 -13.94 -32.89
C TYR A 561 7.17 -12.70 -33.52
N THR A 562 6.41 -11.64 -33.67
CA THR A 562 6.87 -10.37 -34.21
C THR A 562 6.52 -9.27 -33.23
N ASN A 563 7.53 -8.67 -32.61
CA ASN A 563 7.37 -7.60 -31.65
C ASN A 563 8.54 -6.62 -31.74
N TYR A 564 8.34 -5.48 -31.17
CA TYR A 564 9.38 -4.50 -30.84
C TYR A 564 9.47 -4.41 -29.31
N SER A 565 10.63 -3.96 -28.83
CA SER A 565 10.86 -3.75 -27.40
C SER A 565 11.36 -2.34 -27.15
N MET A 566 10.94 -1.74 -26.05
CA MET A 566 11.41 -0.43 -25.59
C MET A 566 11.57 -0.41 -24.07
N MET A 567 12.46 0.47 -23.58
CA MET A 567 12.61 0.70 -22.14
C MET A 567 11.66 1.81 -21.69
N ALA A 568 10.83 1.56 -20.71
CA ALA A 568 9.88 2.53 -20.17
C ALA A 568 10.09 2.72 -18.66
N GLU A 569 9.92 3.95 -18.20
CA GLU A 569 9.84 4.28 -16.79
C GLU A 569 8.39 4.05 -16.30
N PRO A 570 8.17 3.42 -15.15
CA PRO A 570 6.84 3.20 -14.60
C PRO A 570 6.25 4.49 -14.01
N ASN A 571 6.08 5.52 -14.85
CA ASN A 571 5.61 6.84 -14.47
C ASN A 571 4.40 7.26 -15.31
N ILE A 572 3.23 7.35 -14.68
CA ILE A 572 1.94 7.65 -15.34
C ILE A 572 1.40 9.04 -14.98
N ARG A 573 2.23 9.95 -14.42
CA ARG A 573 1.79 11.23 -13.84
C ARG A 573 1.06 12.16 -14.83
N ASN A 574 1.35 12.04 -16.10
CA ASN A 574 0.79 12.92 -17.14
C ASN A 574 -0.42 12.29 -17.85
N LEU A 575 -0.85 11.10 -17.43
CA LEU A 575 -1.96 10.38 -18.05
C LEU A 575 -3.23 10.58 -17.24
N GLN A 576 -4.30 10.94 -17.90
CA GLN A 576 -5.60 11.14 -17.29
C GLN A 576 -6.40 9.83 -17.31
N GLU A 577 -6.69 9.28 -16.13
CA GLU A 577 -7.66 8.20 -16.01
C GLU A 577 -9.07 8.74 -16.21
N ILE A 578 -9.84 8.10 -17.08
CA ILE A 578 -11.23 8.41 -17.33
C ILE A 578 -12.07 7.52 -16.41
N GLN A 579 -12.84 8.14 -15.54
CA GLN A 579 -13.84 7.42 -14.74
C GLN A 579 -15.11 7.29 -15.58
N ASP A 580 -15.44 6.05 -15.98
CA ASP A 580 -16.69 5.69 -16.67
C ASP A 580 -17.89 5.67 -15.72
#